data_fd8859368c80132cf4350cb70ee34313
#
_entry.id   fd8859368c80132cf4350cb70ee34313
#
_cell.length_a   1.000
_cell.length_b   1.000
_cell.length_c   1.000
_cell.angle_alpha   90.00
_cell.angle_beta   90.00
_cell.angle_gamma   90.00
#
_symmetry.space_group_name_H-M   'P 1'
#
loop_
_entity.id
_entity.type
_entity.pdbx_description
1 polymer ?
#
loop_
_entity_poly.entity_id
_entity_poly.type
_entity_poly.pdbx_seq_one_letter_code
_entity_poly.pdbx_strand_id
1 'polypeptide(L)'
;VIMVEAAAVAEREQWSSWADFIMSCIGYAIGLGNVWRFPYLCYQNGGGAFLIPYCISLVFCGAPLFILETSWGQLLSVGGLGMFKICPIFKGVGIAAAVMAFWLNIYYIVVLSWAATYLYNSFTMSDVPWKNCDHEWNTPNCRSEYIKIPCDSNRTIADFFNVKVLTHDHIHEYKKQFFVGDKINWTVCSTADLSVVSPVKEFWNHRVLGISAGLDSPGGIRWDLAFFLLLVWIVCYLCIFKGVKWTGKVVYLTASFPYMMLFCLLIRGLTLEGAGVGLEFYLKPDFSKLLESKVWVDAVTQVFFSYGLGLGALVALGTLTVCFVNSGTSVFAGFVIFSFIGFMATQQEKSVAEVAQAGPGLLFLAYPSGILQLPYTQFWSVLFFLMVLFLGVDSQFCTMEGFFTAIIDEFPQIRRKKYGREIFVGVICIISYLIGLTTVTEGGFYVFQLFDFYAASGWALLWLLFFECIAISWSLGIDRWYEHMKSMIGYYPSGWWKFCWVFATPSVCFGVLLFGLIKYQPLRIDAYNYDYPVWGHVFGWFLSLSSMLCIPGYAIWIWFRTPGTVQEIKGAMENAENMELVEDFTRT
;
A
#
# COMPACT_ATOMS: atom_id res chain seq x y z
N VAL A 1 0.82 20.55 -53.07
CA VAL A 1 1.98 20.25 -52.18
C VAL A 1 1.72 20.99 -50.88
N ILE A 2 1.08 20.36 -49.92
CA ILE A 2 0.94 20.89 -48.57
C ILE A 2 2.08 20.21 -47.78
N MET A 3 3.14 20.94 -47.50
CA MET A 3 4.12 20.54 -46.52
C MET A 3 3.44 20.64 -45.16
N VAL A 4 3.07 19.48 -44.61
CA VAL A 4 2.74 19.37 -43.18
C VAL A 4 4.08 19.52 -42.48
N GLU A 5 4.33 20.69 -41.84
CA GLU A 5 5.38 20.83 -40.88
C GLU A 5 5.26 19.70 -39.86
N ALA A 6 6.22 18.81 -39.85
CA ALA A 6 6.38 17.83 -38.79
C ALA A 6 6.65 18.63 -37.52
N ALA A 7 5.61 18.86 -36.73
CA ALA A 7 5.77 19.43 -35.40
C ALA A 7 6.77 18.54 -34.67
N ALA A 8 7.89 19.11 -34.24
CA ALA A 8 8.93 18.43 -33.51
C ALA A 8 8.26 17.66 -32.37
N VAL A 9 8.33 16.34 -32.42
CA VAL A 9 7.89 15.47 -31.31
C VAL A 9 8.78 15.90 -30.14
N ALA A 10 8.18 16.45 -29.10
CA ALA A 10 8.91 16.87 -27.92
C ALA A 10 9.73 15.67 -27.43
N GLU A 11 11.05 15.83 -27.36
CA GLU A 11 11.96 14.78 -26.89
C GLU A 11 11.44 14.26 -25.55
N ARG A 12 11.41 12.93 -25.42
CA ARG A 12 10.98 12.29 -24.18
C ARG A 12 11.95 12.65 -23.07
N GLU A 13 11.44 13.00 -21.89
CA GLU A 13 12.26 13.35 -20.74
C GLU A 13 13.13 12.15 -20.35
N GLN A 14 14.44 12.38 -20.24
CA GLN A 14 15.43 11.41 -19.80
C GLN A 14 15.97 11.78 -18.42
N TRP A 15 16.40 10.78 -17.65
CA TRP A 15 17.08 10.99 -16.38
C TRP A 15 18.41 11.70 -16.60
N SER A 16 18.75 12.66 -15.71
CA SER A 16 19.97 13.45 -15.83
C SER A 16 21.24 12.67 -15.53
N SER A 17 21.14 11.60 -14.70
CA SER A 17 22.26 10.71 -14.37
C SER A 17 21.78 9.30 -14.04
N TRP A 18 22.71 8.33 -14.12
CA TRP A 18 22.48 6.97 -13.67
C TRP A 18 22.12 6.89 -12.17
N ALA A 19 22.73 7.76 -11.35
CA ALA A 19 22.47 7.80 -9.91
C ALA A 19 21.04 8.30 -9.62
N ASP A 20 20.54 9.30 -10.34
CA ASP A 20 19.16 9.80 -10.22
C ASP A 20 18.16 8.69 -10.56
N PHE A 21 18.46 7.90 -11.59
CA PHE A 21 17.66 6.76 -11.99
C PHE A 21 17.59 5.69 -10.89
N ILE A 22 18.75 5.22 -10.39
CA ILE A 22 18.79 4.18 -9.35
C ILE A 22 18.11 4.66 -8.06
N MET A 23 18.35 5.91 -7.63
CA MET A 23 17.72 6.46 -6.44
C MET A 23 16.20 6.56 -6.61
N SER A 24 15.73 6.90 -7.81
CA SER A 24 14.28 6.92 -8.10
C SER A 24 13.67 5.52 -8.09
N CYS A 25 14.37 4.51 -8.61
CA CYS A 25 13.93 3.12 -8.52
C CYS A 25 13.89 2.63 -7.06
N ILE A 26 14.88 3.01 -6.25
CA ILE A 26 14.91 2.70 -4.81
C ILE A 26 13.76 3.41 -4.10
N GLY A 27 13.56 4.71 -4.33
CA GLY A 27 12.46 5.47 -3.74
C GLY A 27 11.08 4.89 -4.09
N TYR A 28 10.88 4.50 -5.35
CA TYR A 28 9.65 3.81 -5.77
C TYR A 28 9.46 2.46 -5.05
N ALA A 29 10.53 1.68 -4.91
CA ALA A 29 10.48 0.37 -4.28
C ALA A 29 10.23 0.44 -2.76
N ILE A 30 10.58 1.55 -2.10
CA ILE A 30 10.42 1.74 -0.66
C ILE A 30 9.14 2.55 -0.42
N GLY A 31 8.04 1.86 -0.27
CA GLY A 31 6.74 2.48 -0.02
C GLY A 31 6.17 2.13 1.36
N LEU A 32 4.98 2.65 1.63
CA LEU A 32 4.20 2.28 2.82
C LEU A 32 3.90 0.78 2.88
N GLY A 33 3.85 0.09 1.73
CA GLY A 33 3.67 -1.35 1.63
C GLY A 33 4.75 -2.16 2.38
N ASN A 34 5.98 -1.65 2.45
CA ASN A 34 7.08 -2.29 3.15
C ASN A 34 7.05 -2.02 4.66
N VAL A 35 6.72 -0.78 5.05
CA VAL A 35 6.80 -0.32 6.44
C VAL A 35 5.54 -0.64 7.23
N TRP A 36 4.40 -0.71 6.55
CA TRP A 36 3.10 -0.94 7.18
C TRP A 36 2.50 -2.30 6.80
N ARG A 37 2.28 -2.56 5.49
CA ARG A 37 1.49 -3.71 5.04
C ARG A 37 2.21 -5.04 5.26
N PHE A 38 3.50 -5.10 4.99
CA PHE A 38 4.29 -6.30 5.19
C PHE A 38 4.36 -6.74 6.67
N PRO A 39 4.72 -5.87 7.66
CA PRO A 39 4.70 -6.28 9.06
C PRO A 39 3.32 -6.67 9.56
N TYR A 40 2.27 -5.99 9.07
CA TYR A 40 0.89 -6.34 9.38
C TYR A 40 0.54 -7.76 8.90
N LEU A 41 0.87 -8.09 7.65
CA LEU A 41 0.62 -9.43 7.11
C LEU A 41 1.45 -10.50 7.81
N CYS A 42 2.72 -10.22 8.15
CA CYS A 42 3.51 -11.09 9.01
C CYS A 42 2.82 -11.36 10.34
N TYR A 43 2.34 -10.32 10.99
CA TYR A 43 1.63 -10.42 12.25
C TYR A 43 0.37 -11.29 12.14
N GLN A 44 -0.49 -11.00 11.17
CA GLN A 44 -1.75 -11.68 10.96
C GLN A 44 -1.58 -13.17 10.61
N ASN A 45 -0.50 -13.51 9.93
CA ASN A 45 -0.22 -14.85 9.41
C ASN A 45 0.80 -15.64 10.25
N GLY A 46 0.95 -15.32 11.54
CA GLY A 46 1.77 -16.10 12.47
C GLY A 46 3.27 -15.83 12.36
N GLY A 47 3.66 -14.59 12.09
CA GLY A 47 5.06 -14.14 12.14
C GLY A 47 5.97 -14.85 11.14
N GLY A 48 6.93 -15.61 11.64
CA GLY A 48 7.95 -16.30 10.82
C GLY A 48 7.40 -17.29 9.79
N ALA A 49 6.20 -17.82 10.00
CA ALA A 49 5.55 -18.68 9.01
C ALA A 49 5.29 -17.96 7.69
N PHE A 50 4.93 -16.68 7.74
CA PHE A 50 4.67 -15.86 6.55
C PHE A 50 5.91 -15.63 5.68
N LEU A 51 7.09 -15.58 6.30
CA LEU A 51 8.36 -15.34 5.56
C LEU A 51 8.67 -16.43 4.55
N ILE A 52 8.25 -17.68 4.79
CA ILE A 52 8.50 -18.82 3.90
C ILE A 52 7.77 -18.65 2.56
N PRO A 53 6.44 -18.55 2.51
CA PRO A 53 5.73 -18.32 1.25
C PRO A 53 6.08 -16.97 0.61
N TYR A 54 6.42 -15.95 1.40
CA TYR A 54 6.89 -14.67 0.88
C TYR A 54 8.20 -14.83 0.07
N CYS A 55 9.22 -15.52 0.62
CA CYS A 55 10.47 -15.76 -0.08
C CYS A 55 10.28 -16.64 -1.32
N ILE A 56 9.45 -17.67 -1.23
CA ILE A 56 9.12 -18.54 -2.39
C ILE A 56 8.46 -17.69 -3.48
N SER A 57 7.44 -16.91 -3.14
CA SER A 57 6.74 -16.03 -4.09
C SER A 57 7.66 -14.98 -4.69
N LEU A 58 8.61 -14.47 -3.94
CA LEU A 58 9.61 -13.52 -4.42
C LEU A 58 10.48 -14.13 -5.52
N VAL A 59 11.00 -15.34 -5.29
CA VAL A 59 11.95 -16.00 -6.21
C VAL A 59 11.26 -16.51 -7.47
N PHE A 60 10.03 -17.04 -7.37
CA PHE A 60 9.33 -17.67 -8.49
C PHE A 60 8.39 -16.73 -9.25
N CYS A 61 7.94 -15.65 -8.62
CA CYS A 61 6.96 -14.74 -9.20
C CYS A 61 7.42 -13.28 -9.18
N GLY A 62 7.72 -12.70 -8.02
CA GLY A 62 7.97 -11.27 -7.86
C GLY A 62 9.16 -10.77 -8.67
N ALA A 63 10.35 -11.31 -8.42
CA ALA A 63 11.55 -10.91 -9.15
C ALA A 63 11.46 -11.22 -10.66
N PRO A 64 10.96 -12.40 -11.10
CA PRO A 64 10.74 -12.66 -12.52
C PRO A 64 9.79 -11.65 -13.19
N LEU A 65 8.64 -11.36 -12.59
CA LEU A 65 7.70 -10.39 -13.15
C LEU A 65 8.28 -8.97 -13.19
N PHE A 66 8.98 -8.58 -12.14
CA PHE A 66 9.62 -7.28 -12.10
C PHE A 66 10.66 -7.11 -13.22
N ILE A 67 11.43 -8.17 -13.53
CA ILE A 67 12.35 -8.20 -14.67
C ILE A 67 11.59 -8.13 -15.99
N LEU A 68 10.47 -8.84 -16.10
CA LEU A 68 9.64 -8.85 -17.30
C LEU A 68 9.13 -7.45 -17.64
N GLU A 69 8.44 -6.80 -16.70
CA GLU A 69 7.88 -5.46 -16.88
C GLU A 69 8.95 -4.40 -17.16
N THR A 70 10.07 -4.47 -16.43
CA THR A 70 11.16 -3.51 -16.63
C THR A 70 11.83 -3.67 -17.99
N SER A 71 12.08 -4.89 -18.42
CA SER A 71 12.66 -5.15 -19.73
C SER A 71 11.71 -4.74 -20.86
N TRP A 72 10.41 -4.96 -20.67
CA TRP A 72 9.39 -4.57 -21.61
C TRP A 72 9.24 -3.05 -21.75
N GLY A 73 9.19 -2.37 -20.63
CA GLY A 73 9.17 -0.90 -20.59
C GLY A 73 10.40 -0.26 -21.23
N GLN A 74 11.59 -0.89 -21.11
CA GLN A 74 12.81 -0.43 -21.77
C GLN A 74 12.79 -0.68 -23.27
N LEU A 75 12.38 -1.86 -23.70
CA LEU A 75 12.37 -2.24 -25.11
C LEU A 75 11.51 -1.27 -25.93
N LEU A 76 10.29 -1.02 -25.47
CA LEU A 76 9.32 -0.25 -26.23
C LEU A 76 9.36 1.25 -25.95
N SER A 77 9.94 1.66 -24.82
CA SER A 77 9.99 3.07 -24.41
C SER A 77 8.63 3.78 -24.45
N VAL A 78 7.52 3.08 -24.15
CA VAL A 78 6.14 3.59 -24.13
C VAL A 78 5.47 3.32 -22.79
N GLY A 79 4.41 4.06 -22.47
CA GLY A 79 3.62 3.84 -21.25
C GLY A 79 2.86 2.52 -21.26
N GLY A 80 2.36 2.08 -20.09
CA GLY A 80 1.76 0.77 -19.85
C GLY A 80 0.64 0.34 -20.82
N LEU A 81 -0.14 1.29 -21.38
CA LEU A 81 -1.12 1.00 -22.41
C LEU A 81 -0.46 0.70 -23.77
N GLY A 82 0.57 1.46 -24.12
CA GLY A 82 1.29 1.34 -25.38
C GLY A 82 2.12 0.06 -25.46
N MET A 83 2.54 -0.51 -24.34
CA MET A 83 3.32 -1.75 -24.30
C MET A 83 2.60 -2.93 -24.98
N PHE A 84 1.27 -2.99 -24.90
CA PHE A 84 0.48 -4.07 -25.50
C PHE A 84 0.22 -3.91 -27.01
N LYS A 85 0.86 -2.95 -27.68
CA LYS A 85 0.84 -2.86 -29.14
C LYS A 85 1.44 -4.10 -29.83
N ILE A 86 2.44 -4.72 -29.19
CA ILE A 86 3.04 -5.99 -29.68
C ILE A 86 2.10 -7.19 -29.55
N CYS A 87 1.09 -7.11 -28.69
CA CYS A 87 0.04 -8.12 -28.53
C CYS A 87 -1.33 -7.45 -28.45
N PRO A 88 -1.91 -6.95 -29.58
CA PRO A 88 -3.09 -6.08 -29.55
C PRO A 88 -4.31 -6.68 -28.86
N ILE A 89 -4.50 -8.00 -28.91
CA ILE A 89 -5.60 -8.68 -28.23
C ILE A 89 -5.56 -8.52 -26.70
N PHE A 90 -4.35 -8.35 -26.14
CA PHE A 90 -4.12 -8.16 -24.71
C PHE A 90 -4.01 -6.69 -24.28
N LYS A 91 -4.29 -5.74 -25.15
CA LYS A 91 -4.30 -4.31 -24.78
C LYS A 91 -5.25 -4.00 -23.60
N GLY A 92 -6.26 -4.85 -23.41
CA GLY A 92 -7.13 -4.83 -22.24
C GLY A 92 -6.38 -4.95 -20.92
N VAL A 93 -5.19 -5.58 -20.87
CA VAL A 93 -4.34 -5.66 -19.67
C VAL A 93 -3.81 -4.28 -19.31
N GLY A 94 -3.32 -3.51 -20.30
CA GLY A 94 -2.89 -2.13 -20.06
C GLY A 94 -4.03 -1.21 -19.59
N ILE A 95 -5.24 -1.39 -20.12
CA ILE A 95 -6.43 -0.65 -19.67
C ILE A 95 -6.77 -1.05 -18.23
N ALA A 96 -6.75 -2.35 -17.90
CA ALA A 96 -6.98 -2.85 -16.55
C ALA A 96 -5.96 -2.27 -15.55
N ALA A 97 -4.67 -2.22 -15.93
CA ALA A 97 -3.60 -1.61 -15.14
C ALA A 97 -3.87 -0.12 -14.86
N ALA A 98 -4.30 0.64 -15.87
CA ALA A 98 -4.65 2.05 -15.71
C ALA A 98 -5.86 2.23 -14.77
N VAL A 99 -6.91 1.40 -14.88
CA VAL A 99 -8.07 1.45 -13.98
C VAL A 99 -7.66 1.11 -12.55
N MET A 100 -6.81 0.09 -12.36
CA MET A 100 -6.29 -0.26 -11.03
C MET A 100 -5.44 0.86 -10.42
N ALA A 101 -4.57 1.47 -11.21
CA ALA A 101 -3.76 2.61 -10.77
C ALA A 101 -4.63 3.81 -10.39
N PHE A 102 -5.72 4.08 -11.12
CA PHE A 102 -6.69 5.12 -10.76
C PHE A 102 -7.31 4.88 -9.38
N TRP A 103 -7.81 3.68 -9.11
CA TRP A 103 -8.39 3.33 -7.81
C TRP A 103 -7.34 3.34 -6.69
N LEU A 104 -6.14 2.81 -6.95
CA LEU A 104 -5.04 2.82 -5.99
C LEU A 104 -4.70 4.23 -5.54
N ASN A 105 -4.59 5.17 -6.47
CA ASN A 105 -4.26 6.56 -6.16
C ASN A 105 -5.29 7.24 -5.25
N ILE A 106 -6.57 6.84 -5.32
CA ILE A 106 -7.64 7.43 -4.51
C ILE A 106 -7.55 7.02 -3.04
N TYR A 107 -7.31 5.74 -2.75
CA TYR A 107 -7.28 5.30 -1.35
C TYR A 107 -5.90 5.39 -0.71
N TYR A 108 -4.82 5.21 -1.46
CA TYR A 108 -3.47 5.26 -0.93
C TYR A 108 -3.13 6.65 -0.34
N ILE A 109 -3.56 7.72 -0.99
CA ILE A 109 -3.35 9.10 -0.53
C ILE A 109 -4.06 9.40 0.80
N VAL A 110 -5.10 8.66 1.16
CA VAL A 110 -5.81 8.82 2.44
C VAL A 110 -4.90 8.50 3.63
N VAL A 111 -4.04 7.49 3.49
CA VAL A 111 -3.03 7.16 4.52
C VAL A 111 -2.08 8.34 4.77
N LEU A 112 -1.76 9.09 3.70
CA LEU A 112 -0.96 10.31 3.80
C LEU A 112 -1.70 11.44 4.51
N SER A 113 -3.02 11.55 4.32
CA SER A 113 -3.83 12.54 5.05
C SER A 113 -3.87 12.23 6.56
N TRP A 114 -3.95 10.94 6.94
CA TRP A 114 -3.81 10.53 8.34
C TRP A 114 -2.42 10.86 8.90
N ALA A 115 -1.36 10.55 8.14
CA ALA A 115 0.01 10.89 8.55
C ALA A 115 0.22 12.41 8.69
N ALA A 116 -0.36 13.20 7.79
CA ALA A 116 -0.32 14.68 7.87
C ALA A 116 -1.06 15.20 9.12
N THR A 117 -2.18 14.56 9.48
CA THR A 117 -2.90 14.89 10.71
C THR A 117 -2.06 14.61 11.95
N TYR A 118 -1.39 13.46 12.01
CA TYR A 118 -0.46 13.15 13.11
C TYR A 118 0.73 14.10 13.14
N LEU A 119 1.30 14.42 11.97
CA LEU A 119 2.40 15.39 11.87
C LEU A 119 1.99 16.76 12.41
N TYR A 120 0.82 17.26 12.01
CA TYR A 120 0.29 18.53 12.52
C TYR A 120 0.14 18.50 14.05
N ASN A 121 -0.42 17.43 14.60
CA ASN A 121 -0.59 17.26 16.04
C ASN A 121 0.72 16.95 16.79
N SER A 122 1.82 16.67 16.08
CA SER A 122 3.16 16.52 16.67
C SER A 122 3.84 17.87 16.94
N PHE A 123 3.43 18.95 16.26
CA PHE A 123 3.92 20.31 16.49
C PHE A 123 3.26 20.92 17.74
N THR A 124 3.62 20.42 18.90
CA THR A 124 3.12 20.89 20.19
C THR A 124 4.29 21.19 21.12
N MET A 125 4.13 22.19 22.00
CA MET A 125 5.12 22.48 23.03
C MET A 125 4.87 21.69 24.31
N SER A 126 3.68 21.09 24.43
CA SER A 126 3.31 20.15 25.49
C SER A 126 3.50 18.71 25.02
N ASP A 127 3.09 17.75 25.84
CA ASP A 127 3.06 16.34 25.43
C ASP A 127 2.21 16.13 24.17
N VAL A 128 2.58 15.14 23.37
CA VAL A 128 1.80 14.78 22.17
C VAL A 128 0.39 14.32 22.58
N PRO A 129 -0.66 14.65 21.80
CA PRO A 129 -2.05 14.41 22.19
C PRO A 129 -2.42 12.95 22.47
N TRP A 130 -1.71 11.99 21.88
CA TRP A 130 -1.94 10.56 22.10
C TRP A 130 -1.17 9.97 23.29
N LYS A 131 -0.53 10.79 24.11
CA LYS A 131 0.19 10.33 25.31
C LYS A 131 -0.73 10.20 26.52
N ASN A 132 -1.68 11.11 26.66
CA ASN A 132 -2.51 11.28 27.85
C ASN A 132 -4.00 11.05 27.55
N CYS A 133 -4.78 10.81 28.60
CA CYS A 133 -6.24 10.63 28.52
C CYS A 133 -7.01 11.90 28.94
N ASP A 134 -6.43 13.08 28.81
CA ASP A 134 -6.97 14.35 29.33
C ASP A 134 -7.66 15.19 28.27
N HIS A 135 -8.13 14.58 27.19
CA HIS A 135 -8.72 15.26 26.05
C HIS A 135 -10.21 14.93 25.89
N GLU A 136 -10.96 15.82 25.25
CA GLU A 136 -12.41 15.71 25.05
C GLU A 136 -12.83 14.44 24.26
N TRP A 137 -11.95 13.91 23.40
CA TRP A 137 -12.22 12.69 22.64
C TRP A 137 -11.93 11.40 23.41
N ASN A 138 -11.36 11.49 24.62
CA ASN A 138 -11.07 10.30 25.39
C ASN A 138 -12.32 9.76 26.07
N THR A 139 -12.48 8.44 25.96
CA THR A 139 -13.55 7.74 26.67
C THR A 139 -13.17 7.51 28.14
N PRO A 140 -14.15 7.24 28.99
CA PRO A 140 -13.89 6.88 30.38
C PRO A 140 -12.99 5.65 30.56
N ASN A 141 -12.88 4.78 29.56
CA ASN A 141 -12.03 3.59 29.56
C ASN A 141 -10.56 3.87 29.20
N CYS A 142 -10.24 5.12 28.85
CA CYS A 142 -8.87 5.50 28.49
C CYS A 142 -7.92 5.33 29.67
N ARG A 143 -6.83 4.59 29.46
CA ARG A 143 -5.72 4.40 30.40
C ARG A 143 -4.42 4.27 29.64
N SER A 144 -3.34 4.75 30.23
CA SER A 144 -2.02 4.45 29.71
C SER A 144 -1.77 2.93 29.75
N GLU A 145 -1.37 2.36 28.64
CA GLU A 145 -1.05 0.93 28.53
C GLU A 145 0.04 0.47 29.51
N TYR A 146 0.84 1.40 29.98
CA TYR A 146 2.01 1.14 30.84
C TYR A 146 1.72 1.33 32.32
N ILE A 147 0.52 1.74 32.68
CA ILE A 147 0.11 1.89 34.07
C ILE A 147 -0.58 0.61 34.55
N LYS A 148 0.11 -0.18 35.35
CA LYS A 148 -0.53 -1.29 36.09
C LYS A 148 -1.51 -0.70 37.08
N ILE A 149 -2.78 -1.09 36.98
CA ILE A 149 -3.80 -0.71 37.95
C ILE A 149 -3.75 -1.72 39.10
N PRO A 150 -3.16 -1.41 40.23
CA PRO A 150 -3.19 -2.31 41.38
C PRO A 150 -4.59 -2.27 41.97
N CYS A 151 -5.30 -3.36 41.91
CA CYS A 151 -6.56 -3.54 42.60
C CYS A 151 -6.27 -3.74 44.09
N ASP A 152 -6.13 -2.62 44.84
CA ASP A 152 -5.93 -2.60 46.26
C ASP A 152 -7.15 -1.96 46.95
N SER A 153 -7.71 -2.67 47.95
CA SER A 153 -8.91 -2.25 48.70
C SER A 153 -8.74 -0.93 49.45
N ASN A 154 -7.50 -0.47 49.67
CA ASN A 154 -7.20 0.76 50.43
C ASN A 154 -7.02 2.00 49.55
N ARG A 155 -7.05 1.89 48.23
CA ARG A 155 -6.87 3.04 47.33
C ARG A 155 -8.15 3.83 47.16
N THR A 156 -8.00 5.14 47.05
CA THR A 156 -9.09 6.09 46.80
C THR A 156 -9.33 6.25 45.29
N ILE A 157 -10.48 6.84 44.92
CA ILE A 157 -10.80 7.16 43.51
C ILE A 157 -9.71 8.03 42.90
N ALA A 158 -9.17 9.02 43.61
CA ALA A 158 -8.12 9.90 43.12
C ALA A 158 -6.82 9.15 42.83
N ASP A 159 -6.45 8.18 43.67
CA ASP A 159 -5.27 7.34 43.49
C ASP A 159 -5.45 6.36 42.30
N PHE A 160 -6.68 5.85 42.11
CA PHE A 160 -6.99 4.93 41.05
C PHE A 160 -6.93 5.59 39.66
N PHE A 161 -7.42 6.81 39.54
CA PHE A 161 -7.52 7.49 38.26
C PHE A 161 -6.35 8.43 37.95
N ASN A 162 -5.51 8.77 38.94
CA ASN A 162 -4.46 9.81 38.87
C ASN A 162 -4.99 11.10 38.19
N VAL A 163 -6.18 11.54 38.63
CA VAL A 163 -7.05 12.40 37.85
C VAL A 163 -6.93 13.85 38.27
N LYS A 164 -6.43 14.66 37.34
CA LYS A 164 -6.70 16.10 37.37
C LYS A 164 -7.94 16.55 36.60
N VAL A 165 -8.48 15.71 35.71
CA VAL A 165 -9.50 16.14 34.72
C VAL A 165 -10.46 14.99 34.32
N LEU A 166 -11.26 14.48 35.28
CA LEU A 166 -12.54 13.85 34.86
C LEU A 166 -13.65 14.86 35.10
N THR A 167 -14.50 15.10 34.12
CA THR A 167 -15.74 15.85 34.29
C THR A 167 -16.62 15.13 35.32
N HIS A 168 -17.39 15.88 36.09
CA HIS A 168 -18.21 15.36 37.18
C HIS A 168 -19.12 14.20 36.80
N ASP A 169 -19.58 14.17 35.53
CA ASP A 169 -20.49 13.15 34.99
C ASP A 169 -19.78 11.81 34.77
N HIS A 170 -18.56 11.80 34.24
CA HIS A 170 -17.77 10.59 34.06
C HIS A 170 -17.38 9.93 35.38
N ILE A 171 -17.05 10.72 36.40
CA ILE A 171 -16.78 10.20 37.76
C ILE A 171 -18.00 9.50 38.35
N HIS A 172 -19.20 9.98 38.07
CA HIS A 172 -20.43 9.42 38.63
C HIS A 172 -20.75 8.04 38.05
N GLU A 173 -20.52 7.82 36.75
CA GLU A 173 -20.77 6.54 36.09
C GLU A 173 -19.74 5.48 36.54
N TYR A 174 -18.47 5.85 36.70
CA TYR A 174 -17.42 4.98 37.23
C TYR A 174 -17.60 4.63 38.69
N LYS A 175 -18.02 5.59 39.55
CA LYS A 175 -18.35 5.33 40.93
C LYS A 175 -19.36 4.20 41.08
N LYS A 176 -20.37 4.18 40.20
CA LYS A 176 -21.44 3.19 40.25
C LYS A 176 -20.96 1.79 39.87
N GLN A 177 -19.98 1.68 38.98
CA GLN A 177 -19.54 0.42 38.40
C GLN A 177 -18.39 -0.25 39.18
N PHE A 178 -17.42 0.52 39.66
CA PHE A 178 -16.18 -0.01 40.22
C PHE A 178 -15.93 0.31 41.69
N PHE A 179 -16.76 1.13 42.29
CA PHE A 179 -16.58 1.56 43.67
C PHE A 179 -17.80 1.28 44.54
N VAL A 180 -17.53 0.92 45.79
CA VAL A 180 -18.52 0.87 46.86
C VAL A 180 -18.19 2.02 47.81
N GLY A 181 -18.93 3.14 47.70
CA GLY A 181 -18.55 4.41 48.35
C GLY A 181 -17.29 4.99 47.71
N ASP A 182 -16.27 5.29 48.51
CA ASP A 182 -14.99 5.82 48.07
C ASP A 182 -13.89 4.74 47.90
N LYS A 183 -14.23 3.48 48.10
CA LYS A 183 -13.31 2.34 48.01
C LYS A 183 -13.57 1.53 46.75
N ILE A 184 -12.51 0.94 46.19
CA ILE A 184 -12.60 0.07 45.01
C ILE A 184 -13.42 -1.18 45.34
N ASN A 185 -14.38 -1.50 44.48
CA ASN A 185 -15.07 -2.79 44.55
C ASN A 185 -14.12 -3.90 44.10
N TRP A 186 -13.48 -4.56 45.06
CA TRP A 186 -12.48 -5.59 44.84
C TRP A 186 -12.97 -6.72 43.91
N THR A 187 -14.21 -7.15 44.10
CA THR A 187 -14.78 -8.22 43.30
C THR A 187 -14.89 -7.83 41.84
N VAL A 188 -15.31 -6.61 41.54
CA VAL A 188 -15.42 -6.09 40.17
C VAL A 188 -14.03 -5.82 39.60
N CYS A 189 -13.11 -5.26 40.38
CA CYS A 189 -11.75 -5.00 39.92
C CYS A 189 -10.97 -6.29 39.61
N SER A 190 -11.17 -7.37 40.36
CA SER A 190 -10.48 -8.64 40.15
C SER A 190 -11.12 -9.52 39.08
N THR A 191 -12.42 -9.36 38.81
CA THR A 191 -13.19 -10.17 37.83
C THR A 191 -13.52 -9.43 36.54
N ALA A 192 -13.47 -8.11 36.56
CA ALA A 192 -13.73 -7.33 35.36
C ALA A 192 -12.52 -7.41 34.41
N ASP A 193 -12.78 -7.92 33.23
CA ASP A 193 -12.04 -7.58 32.04
C ASP A 193 -12.25 -6.06 31.83
N LEU A 194 -11.47 -5.24 32.56
CA LEU A 194 -11.46 -3.82 32.36
C LEU A 194 -10.98 -3.62 30.91
N SER A 195 -11.89 -3.32 30.01
CA SER A 195 -11.60 -3.00 28.61
C SER A 195 -10.84 -1.68 28.53
N VAL A 196 -9.62 -1.68 29.09
CA VAL A 196 -8.72 -0.53 29.09
C VAL A 196 -8.32 -0.24 27.67
N VAL A 197 -8.55 0.98 27.24
CA VAL A 197 -8.17 1.45 25.90
C VAL A 197 -7.01 2.43 26.04
N SER A 198 -5.96 2.25 25.24
CA SER A 198 -4.81 3.14 25.28
C SER A 198 -5.14 4.53 24.71
N PRO A 199 -4.50 5.60 25.20
CA PRO A 199 -4.69 6.95 24.66
C PRO A 199 -4.29 7.04 23.18
N VAL A 200 -3.36 6.21 22.70
CA VAL A 200 -2.98 6.13 21.29
C VAL A 200 -4.15 5.60 20.46
N LYS A 201 -4.83 4.54 20.95
CA LYS A 201 -6.00 3.97 20.28
C LYS A 201 -7.21 4.91 20.31
N GLU A 202 -7.41 5.60 21.43
CA GLU A 202 -8.46 6.63 21.57
C GLU A 202 -8.23 7.79 20.58
N PHE A 203 -7.00 8.29 20.49
CA PHE A 203 -6.66 9.34 19.55
C PHE A 203 -6.91 8.90 18.10
N TRP A 204 -6.51 7.69 17.74
CA TRP A 204 -6.76 7.12 16.41
C TRP A 204 -8.24 7.02 16.10
N ASN A 205 -9.01 6.36 16.98
CA ASN A 205 -10.41 6.06 16.73
C ASN A 205 -11.31 7.31 16.79
N HIS A 206 -11.13 8.16 17.80
CA HIS A 206 -12.06 9.25 18.06
C HIS A 206 -11.60 10.59 17.54
N ARG A 207 -10.28 10.89 17.58
CA ARG A 207 -9.78 12.18 17.11
C ARG A 207 -9.44 12.16 15.63
N VAL A 208 -8.76 11.13 15.14
CA VAL A 208 -8.35 11.05 13.73
C VAL A 208 -9.50 10.55 12.88
N LEU A 209 -9.96 9.33 13.09
CA LEU A 209 -11.01 8.72 12.29
C LEU A 209 -12.40 9.28 12.61
N GLY A 210 -12.71 9.51 13.91
CA GLY A 210 -14.07 9.76 14.37
C GLY A 210 -14.99 8.59 14.01
N ILE A 211 -14.51 7.36 14.21
CA ILE A 211 -15.08 6.14 13.62
C ILE A 211 -16.55 5.94 14.02
N SER A 212 -17.40 5.72 13.01
CA SER A 212 -18.82 5.40 13.18
C SER A 212 -19.06 3.91 13.43
N ALA A 213 -20.30 3.51 13.60
CA ALA A 213 -20.68 2.12 13.85
C ALA A 213 -20.52 1.21 12.61
N GLY A 214 -20.39 1.75 11.41
CA GLY A 214 -20.27 0.95 10.18
C GLY A 214 -20.51 1.75 8.91
N LEU A 215 -20.49 1.05 7.79
CA LEU A 215 -20.68 1.62 6.45
C LEU A 215 -22.08 2.20 6.25
N ASP A 216 -23.10 1.64 6.95
CA ASP A 216 -24.49 2.11 6.88
C ASP A 216 -24.73 3.43 7.63
N SER A 217 -23.77 3.86 8.45
CA SER A 217 -23.79 5.14 9.17
C SER A 217 -22.55 5.98 8.82
N PRO A 218 -22.49 6.57 7.61
CA PRO A 218 -21.30 7.27 7.14
C PRO A 218 -20.94 8.52 7.97
N GLY A 219 -21.89 9.06 8.72
CA GLY A 219 -21.69 10.27 9.53
C GLY A 219 -21.37 11.51 8.70
N GLY A 220 -20.78 12.50 9.34
CA GLY A 220 -20.32 13.74 8.72
C GLY A 220 -18.94 13.62 8.06
N ILE A 221 -18.62 14.58 7.18
CA ILE A 221 -17.26 14.72 6.63
C ILE A 221 -16.36 15.28 7.73
N ARG A 222 -15.21 14.64 7.93
CA ARG A 222 -14.13 15.13 8.80
C ARG A 222 -13.37 16.22 8.06
N TRP A 223 -13.72 17.47 8.27
CA TRP A 223 -13.15 18.61 7.54
C TRP A 223 -11.65 18.80 7.76
N ASP A 224 -11.13 18.43 8.93
CA ASP A 224 -9.71 18.40 9.22
C ASP A 224 -8.97 17.39 8.32
N LEU A 225 -9.48 16.16 8.20
CA LEU A 225 -8.92 15.17 7.27
C LEU A 225 -9.10 15.58 5.80
N ALA A 226 -10.25 16.13 5.44
CA ALA A 226 -10.51 16.61 4.08
C ALA A 226 -9.54 17.74 3.69
N PHE A 227 -9.19 18.63 4.62
CA PHE A 227 -8.18 19.65 4.40
C PHE A 227 -6.79 19.05 4.18
N PHE A 228 -6.35 18.10 5.01
CA PHE A 228 -5.05 17.43 4.82
C PHE A 228 -5.04 16.59 3.55
N LEU A 229 -6.15 15.93 3.19
CA LEU A 229 -6.28 15.22 1.92
C LEU A 229 -6.09 16.17 0.73
N LEU A 230 -6.74 17.34 0.75
CA LEU A 230 -6.56 18.37 -0.28
C LEU A 230 -5.10 18.85 -0.35
N LEU A 231 -4.47 19.10 0.80
CA LEU A 231 -3.08 19.53 0.86
C LEU A 231 -2.15 18.51 0.20
N VAL A 232 -2.31 17.23 0.52
CA VAL A 232 -1.48 16.16 -0.06
C VAL A 232 -1.73 16.04 -1.57
N TRP A 233 -3.00 16.16 -2.05
CA TRP A 233 -3.30 16.20 -3.48
C TRP A 233 -2.63 17.38 -4.19
N ILE A 234 -2.59 18.56 -3.57
CA ILE A 234 -1.88 19.73 -4.12
C ILE A 234 -0.38 19.44 -4.19
N VAL A 235 0.23 18.87 -3.16
CA VAL A 235 1.65 18.50 -3.15
C VAL A 235 1.94 17.50 -4.28
N CYS A 236 1.15 16.43 -4.41
CA CYS A 236 1.31 15.46 -5.48
C CYS A 236 1.17 16.10 -6.88
N TYR A 237 0.17 16.96 -7.08
CA TYR A 237 0.01 17.71 -8.33
C TYR A 237 1.24 18.56 -8.66
N LEU A 238 1.77 19.29 -7.66
CA LEU A 238 2.96 20.12 -7.85
C LEU A 238 4.23 19.31 -8.11
N CYS A 239 4.31 18.08 -7.66
CA CYS A 239 5.42 17.17 -7.98
C CYS A 239 5.37 16.68 -9.43
N ILE A 240 4.16 16.43 -9.97
CA ILE A 240 3.97 15.75 -11.27
C ILE A 240 3.82 16.71 -12.45
N PHE A 241 3.28 17.93 -12.23
CA PHE A 241 2.89 18.82 -13.34
C PHE A 241 4.05 19.26 -14.25
N LYS A 242 5.30 19.28 -13.74
CA LYS A 242 6.52 19.62 -14.50
C LYS A 242 7.33 18.40 -14.96
N GLY A 243 6.89 17.18 -14.68
CA GLY A 243 7.55 15.94 -15.12
C GLY A 243 8.77 15.53 -14.29
N VAL A 244 9.48 14.51 -14.79
CA VAL A 244 10.47 13.69 -14.07
C VAL A 244 11.73 14.44 -13.59
N LYS A 245 12.07 15.58 -14.19
CA LYS A 245 13.33 16.32 -13.86
C LYS A 245 13.38 16.90 -12.44
N TRP A 246 12.23 17.21 -11.85
CA TRP A 246 12.15 17.73 -10.48
C TRP A 246 12.18 16.61 -9.43
N THR A 247 11.58 15.49 -9.75
CA THR A 247 11.49 14.32 -8.85
C THR A 247 12.86 13.74 -8.54
N GLY A 248 13.77 13.65 -9.54
CA GLY A 248 15.10 13.07 -9.37
C GLY A 248 15.98 13.73 -8.29
N LYS A 249 15.77 15.02 -7.96
CA LYS A 249 16.52 15.71 -6.91
C LYS A 249 15.94 15.50 -5.51
N VAL A 250 14.61 15.38 -5.42
CA VAL A 250 13.90 15.18 -4.15
C VAL A 250 14.10 13.76 -3.64
N VAL A 251 14.20 12.79 -4.55
CA VAL A 251 14.31 11.36 -4.24
C VAL A 251 15.52 11.02 -3.36
N TYR A 252 16.64 11.73 -3.48
CA TYR A 252 17.79 11.49 -2.59
C TYR A 252 17.42 11.66 -1.10
N LEU A 253 16.62 12.67 -0.79
CA LEU A 253 16.16 12.90 0.57
C LEU A 253 15.04 11.90 0.94
N THR A 254 14.05 11.74 0.07
CA THR A 254 12.88 10.89 0.35
C THR A 254 13.24 9.41 0.45
N ALA A 255 14.26 8.94 -0.27
CA ALA A 255 14.73 7.56 -0.18
C ALA A 255 15.68 7.30 1.00
N SER A 256 16.60 8.24 1.34
CA SER A 256 17.60 7.98 2.40
C SER A 256 17.09 8.26 3.82
N PHE A 257 16.25 9.27 3.99
CA PHE A 257 15.73 9.68 5.30
C PHE A 257 14.95 8.55 6.03
N PRO A 258 14.09 7.77 5.37
CA PRO A 258 13.40 6.65 6.00
C PRO A 258 14.33 5.60 6.62
N TYR A 259 15.43 5.26 5.95
CA TYR A 259 16.40 4.30 6.52
C TYR A 259 17.06 4.82 7.78
N MET A 260 17.44 6.10 7.79
CA MET A 260 18.01 6.72 8.98
C MET A 260 17.02 6.64 10.16
N MET A 261 15.74 6.96 9.90
CA MET A 261 14.70 6.89 10.94
C MET A 261 14.44 5.47 11.42
N LEU A 262 14.27 4.51 10.51
CA LEU A 262 14.08 3.10 10.86
C LEU A 262 15.26 2.55 11.65
N PHE A 263 16.50 2.96 11.33
CA PHE A 263 17.70 2.55 12.06
C PHE A 263 17.70 3.09 13.50
N CYS A 264 17.36 4.37 13.68
CA CYS A 264 17.22 4.97 15.02
C CYS A 264 16.12 4.25 15.84
N LEU A 265 14.99 3.97 15.22
CA LEU A 265 13.89 3.23 15.86
C LEU A 265 14.28 1.80 16.19
N LEU A 266 15.05 1.11 15.32
CA LEU A 266 15.54 -0.24 15.60
C LEU A 266 16.44 -0.26 16.82
N ILE A 267 17.45 0.63 16.88
CA ILE A 267 18.35 0.72 18.04
C ILE A 267 17.53 0.90 19.33
N ARG A 268 16.55 1.80 19.31
CA ARG A 268 15.69 2.02 20.47
C ARG A 268 14.83 0.80 20.77
N GLY A 269 14.16 0.25 19.77
CA GLY A 269 13.32 -0.94 19.92
C GLY A 269 14.05 -2.11 20.57
N LEU A 270 15.28 -2.41 20.11
CA LEU A 270 16.10 -3.48 20.66
C LEU A 270 16.56 -3.27 22.11
N THR A 271 16.59 -2.01 22.58
CA THR A 271 16.94 -1.69 23.99
C THR A 271 15.76 -1.75 24.95
N LEU A 272 14.54 -1.95 24.44
CA LEU A 272 13.34 -2.04 25.28
C LEU A 272 13.19 -3.44 25.89
N GLU A 273 12.68 -3.48 27.12
CA GLU A 273 12.38 -4.74 27.79
C GLU A 273 11.26 -5.50 27.08
N GLY A 274 11.48 -6.78 26.79
CA GLY A 274 10.51 -7.60 26.06
C GLY A 274 10.61 -7.56 24.53
N ALA A 275 11.50 -6.76 23.94
CA ALA A 275 11.73 -6.73 22.50
C ALA A 275 12.04 -8.13 21.92
N GLY A 276 12.78 -8.96 22.66
CA GLY A 276 13.10 -10.33 22.26
C GLY A 276 11.89 -11.22 22.04
N VAL A 277 10.80 -11.03 22.78
CA VAL A 277 9.55 -11.79 22.64
C VAL A 277 8.89 -11.51 21.29
N GLY A 278 8.85 -10.25 20.87
CA GLY A 278 8.33 -9.87 19.55
C GLY A 278 9.21 -10.37 18.41
N LEU A 279 10.54 -10.30 18.56
CA LEU A 279 11.48 -10.80 17.57
C LEU A 279 11.43 -12.34 17.45
N GLU A 280 11.24 -13.06 18.56
CA GLU A 280 11.01 -14.51 18.54
C GLU A 280 9.75 -14.83 17.74
N PHE A 281 8.65 -14.14 17.98
CA PHE A 281 7.42 -14.29 17.20
C PHE A 281 7.62 -14.02 15.71
N TYR A 282 8.40 -12.96 15.37
CA TYR A 282 8.68 -12.58 13.98
C TYR A 282 9.53 -13.60 13.23
N LEU A 283 10.48 -14.24 13.91
CA LEU A 283 11.45 -15.14 13.25
C LEU A 283 11.09 -16.61 13.39
N LYS A 284 10.39 -17.01 14.45
CA LYS A 284 10.06 -18.40 14.73
C LYS A 284 8.82 -18.82 13.94
N PRO A 285 8.95 -19.73 12.95
CA PRO A 285 7.80 -20.12 12.15
C PRO A 285 6.88 -21.07 12.92
N ASP A 286 5.59 -20.77 12.92
CA ASP A 286 4.55 -21.74 13.24
C ASP A 286 4.17 -22.50 11.98
N PHE A 287 4.73 -23.69 11.78
CA PHE A 287 4.48 -24.49 10.58
C PHE A 287 3.02 -24.90 10.40
N SER A 288 2.20 -24.87 11.45
CA SER A 288 0.77 -25.15 11.33
C SER A 288 0.06 -24.12 10.45
N LYS A 289 0.52 -22.86 10.49
CA LYS A 289 -0.01 -21.77 9.67
C LYS A 289 0.25 -21.95 8.17
N LEU A 290 1.28 -22.69 7.78
CA LEU A 290 1.55 -22.98 6.36
C LEU A 290 0.49 -23.90 5.73
N LEU A 291 -0.32 -24.57 6.52
CA LEU A 291 -1.47 -25.35 6.06
C LEU A 291 -2.69 -24.46 5.74
N GLU A 292 -2.68 -23.23 6.23
CA GLU A 292 -3.70 -22.24 5.92
C GLU A 292 -3.39 -21.58 4.57
N SER A 293 -4.29 -21.67 3.64
CA SER A 293 -4.16 -21.09 2.32
C SER A 293 -4.06 -19.56 2.31
N LYS A 294 -4.70 -18.92 3.29
CA LYS A 294 -4.67 -17.46 3.45
C LYS A 294 -3.23 -16.94 3.52
N VAL A 295 -2.34 -17.64 4.22
CA VAL A 295 -0.93 -17.26 4.35
C VAL A 295 -0.22 -17.20 2.98
N TRP A 296 -0.51 -18.14 2.08
CA TRP A 296 0.04 -18.17 0.73
C TRP A 296 -0.54 -17.07 -0.16
N VAL A 297 -1.86 -16.85 -0.10
CA VAL A 297 -2.52 -15.77 -0.86
C VAL A 297 -1.98 -14.42 -0.43
N ASP A 298 -1.90 -14.16 0.87
CA ASP A 298 -1.41 -12.91 1.43
C ASP A 298 0.07 -12.67 1.07
N ALA A 299 0.90 -13.73 1.07
CA ALA A 299 2.30 -13.62 0.71
C ALA A 299 2.51 -13.28 -0.77
N VAL A 300 1.81 -13.97 -1.68
CA VAL A 300 1.87 -13.69 -3.12
C VAL A 300 1.38 -12.27 -3.44
N THR A 301 0.23 -11.90 -2.88
CA THR A 301 -0.34 -10.57 -3.11
C THR A 301 0.50 -9.46 -2.51
N GLN A 302 1.16 -9.70 -1.36
CA GLN A 302 2.08 -8.75 -0.76
C GLN A 302 3.32 -8.52 -1.63
N VAL A 303 3.92 -9.56 -2.19
CA VAL A 303 5.03 -9.42 -3.13
C VAL A 303 4.60 -8.58 -4.33
N PHE A 304 3.49 -8.89 -4.95
CA PHE A 304 3.02 -8.18 -6.13
C PHE A 304 2.67 -6.70 -5.84
N PHE A 305 2.00 -6.45 -4.72
CA PHE A 305 1.67 -5.09 -4.30
C PHE A 305 2.91 -4.26 -3.96
N SER A 306 3.84 -4.83 -3.17
CA SER A 306 5.06 -4.12 -2.75
C SER A 306 5.99 -3.77 -3.91
N TYR A 307 5.99 -4.58 -4.96
CA TYR A 307 6.79 -4.35 -6.16
C TYR A 307 6.09 -3.44 -7.18
N GLY A 308 4.82 -3.08 -6.94
CA GLY A 308 4.03 -2.28 -7.87
C GLY A 308 3.86 -2.92 -9.24
N LEU A 309 3.81 -4.27 -9.28
CA LEU A 309 3.66 -5.02 -10.53
C LEU A 309 2.30 -4.74 -11.17
N GLY A 310 2.25 -4.78 -12.49
CA GLY A 310 1.04 -4.46 -13.25
C GLY A 310 0.76 -2.97 -13.40
N LEU A 311 1.62 -2.07 -12.90
CA LEU A 311 1.42 -0.61 -12.97
C LEU A 311 2.28 0.09 -14.04
N GLY A 312 3.18 -0.64 -14.71
CA GLY A 312 3.89 -0.20 -15.92
C GLY A 312 4.93 0.92 -15.73
N ALA A 313 5.62 1.00 -14.59
CA ALA A 313 6.45 2.16 -14.23
C ALA A 313 7.99 1.96 -14.25
N LEU A 314 8.58 0.79 -14.62
CA LEU A 314 9.96 0.41 -14.27
C LEU A 314 10.92 0.10 -15.44
N VAL A 315 12.27 0.18 -15.20
CA VAL A 315 13.36 0.03 -16.19
C VAL A 315 14.47 -0.96 -15.77
N ALA A 316 15.03 -1.77 -16.70
CA ALA A 316 15.69 -3.06 -16.49
C ALA A 316 17.06 -3.15 -15.77
N LEU A 317 17.91 -2.12 -15.75
CA LEU A 317 19.31 -2.33 -15.34
C LEU A 317 19.58 -2.34 -13.83
N GLY A 318 18.67 -1.85 -13.03
CA GLY A 318 18.75 -1.88 -11.55
C GLY A 318 17.88 -2.95 -10.89
N THR A 319 17.25 -3.81 -11.67
CA THR A 319 16.11 -4.64 -11.27
C THR A 319 16.38 -5.55 -10.09
N LEU A 320 17.45 -6.35 -10.11
CA LEU A 320 17.78 -7.25 -9.00
C LEU A 320 18.17 -6.47 -7.74
N THR A 321 18.91 -5.37 -7.88
CA THR A 321 19.28 -4.51 -6.75
C THR A 321 18.03 -3.92 -6.12
N VAL A 322 17.07 -3.44 -6.92
CA VAL A 322 15.78 -2.92 -6.44
C VAL A 322 14.97 -4.00 -5.74
N CYS A 323 14.96 -5.24 -6.27
CA CYS A 323 14.30 -6.37 -5.62
C CYS A 323 14.90 -6.66 -4.23
N PHE A 324 16.23 -6.71 -4.11
CA PHE A 324 16.89 -6.90 -2.82
C PHE A 324 16.62 -5.76 -1.85
N VAL A 325 16.68 -4.52 -2.33
CA VAL A 325 16.40 -3.33 -1.51
C VAL A 325 14.94 -3.33 -1.03
N ASN A 326 13.97 -3.60 -1.91
CA ASN A 326 12.55 -3.64 -1.56
C ASN A 326 12.27 -4.71 -0.48
N SER A 327 12.60 -5.97 -0.75
CA SER A 327 12.35 -7.05 0.21
C SER A 327 13.21 -6.92 1.48
N GLY A 328 14.45 -6.44 1.34
CA GLY A 328 15.32 -6.15 2.48
C GLY A 328 14.72 -5.07 3.38
N THR A 329 14.12 -4.03 2.81
CA THR A 329 13.42 -2.97 3.56
C THR A 329 12.21 -3.52 4.29
N SER A 330 11.41 -4.38 3.65
CA SER A 330 10.27 -5.04 4.29
C SER A 330 10.69 -5.83 5.53
N VAL A 331 11.72 -6.67 5.38
CA VAL A 331 12.26 -7.47 6.49
C VAL A 331 12.85 -6.57 7.57
N PHE A 332 13.57 -5.53 7.20
CA PHE A 332 14.14 -4.55 8.14
C PHE A 332 13.06 -3.81 8.95
N ALA A 333 12.00 -3.34 8.29
CA ALA A 333 10.85 -2.74 8.95
C ALA A 333 10.14 -3.73 9.90
N GLY A 334 10.10 -5.02 9.54
CA GLY A 334 9.62 -6.08 10.43
C GLY A 334 10.41 -6.13 11.74
N PHE A 335 11.74 -6.11 11.71
CA PHE A 335 12.55 -6.06 12.94
C PHE A 335 12.22 -4.85 13.80
N VAL A 336 12.03 -3.68 13.19
CA VAL A 336 11.66 -2.46 13.94
C VAL A 336 10.33 -2.64 14.64
N ILE A 337 9.28 -2.99 13.91
CA ILE A 337 7.92 -3.00 14.46
C ILE A 337 7.73 -4.14 15.48
N PHE A 338 8.27 -5.33 15.21
CA PHE A 338 8.13 -6.45 16.14
C PHE A 338 8.92 -6.25 17.44
N SER A 339 10.01 -5.46 17.44
CA SER A 339 10.67 -5.07 18.69
C SER A 339 9.76 -4.21 19.58
N PHE A 340 9.00 -3.27 18.99
CA PHE A 340 8.02 -2.47 19.72
C PHE A 340 6.79 -3.27 20.15
N ILE A 341 6.27 -4.15 19.30
CA ILE A 341 5.13 -5.00 19.66
C ILE A 341 5.51 -5.94 20.81
N GLY A 342 6.73 -6.50 20.80
CA GLY A 342 7.23 -7.33 21.90
C GLY A 342 7.30 -6.57 23.22
N PHE A 343 7.78 -5.32 23.19
CA PHE A 343 7.75 -4.44 24.34
C PHE A 343 6.31 -4.18 24.82
N MET A 344 5.39 -3.83 23.93
CA MET A 344 3.98 -3.59 24.28
C MET A 344 3.32 -4.84 24.88
N ALA A 345 3.58 -6.02 24.30
CA ALA A 345 3.08 -7.30 24.79
C ALA A 345 3.57 -7.59 26.22
N THR A 346 4.85 -7.35 26.49
CA THR A 346 5.44 -7.52 27.82
C THR A 346 4.85 -6.55 28.82
N GLN A 347 4.65 -5.28 28.43
CA GLN A 347 4.08 -4.26 29.34
C GLN A 347 2.60 -4.51 29.66
N GLN A 348 1.82 -5.03 28.72
CA GLN A 348 0.40 -5.33 28.88
C GLN A 348 0.15 -6.75 29.46
N GLU A 349 1.21 -7.55 29.64
CA GLU A 349 1.11 -8.95 30.07
C GLU A 349 0.18 -9.80 29.15
N LYS A 350 0.18 -9.48 27.84
CA LYS A 350 -0.60 -10.15 26.80
C LYS A 350 0.31 -10.88 25.82
N SER A 351 -0.26 -11.84 25.10
CA SER A 351 0.47 -12.44 23.98
C SER A 351 0.70 -11.44 22.86
N VAL A 352 1.79 -11.61 22.10
CA VAL A 352 2.07 -10.79 20.91
C VAL A 352 0.88 -10.79 19.96
N ALA A 353 0.19 -11.93 19.83
CA ALA A 353 -0.96 -12.09 18.96
C ALA A 353 -2.25 -11.32 19.40
N GLU A 354 -2.27 -10.74 20.58
CA GLU A 354 -3.43 -9.97 21.10
C GLU A 354 -3.22 -8.47 21.14
N VAL A 355 -1.96 -8.03 21.06
CA VAL A 355 -1.60 -6.62 21.29
C VAL A 355 -1.72 -5.80 20.01
N ALA A 356 -1.30 -6.32 18.87
CA ALA A 356 -1.30 -5.56 17.64
C ALA A 356 -2.66 -5.63 16.92
N GLN A 357 -3.08 -4.51 16.39
CA GLN A 357 -4.31 -4.43 15.60
C GLN A 357 -4.04 -4.65 14.11
N ALA A 358 -5.01 -5.25 13.45
CA ALA A 358 -4.97 -5.49 12.03
C ALA A 358 -5.15 -4.20 11.20
N GLY A 359 -4.52 -4.14 10.02
CA GLY A 359 -4.70 -3.08 9.04
C GLY A 359 -3.80 -1.85 9.28
N PRO A 360 -4.17 -0.68 8.70
CA PRO A 360 -3.39 0.57 8.81
C PRO A 360 -3.21 1.05 10.25
N GLY A 361 -4.08 0.59 11.16
CA GLY A 361 -3.94 0.83 12.59
C GLY A 361 -2.58 0.42 13.15
N LEU A 362 -1.91 -0.58 12.58
CA LEU A 362 -0.58 -0.98 13.05
C LEU A 362 0.43 0.18 12.93
N LEU A 363 0.42 0.92 11.80
CA LEU A 363 1.29 2.08 11.59
C LEU A 363 0.99 3.20 12.59
N PHE A 364 -0.29 3.47 12.82
CA PHE A 364 -0.76 4.62 13.61
C PHE A 364 -0.94 4.30 15.10
N LEU A 365 -0.72 3.07 15.53
CA LEU A 365 -0.79 2.63 16.92
C LEU A 365 0.55 2.15 17.43
N ALA A 366 1.18 1.17 16.79
CA ALA A 366 2.41 0.55 17.30
C ALA A 366 3.61 1.51 17.27
N TYR A 367 3.81 2.24 16.17
CA TYR A 367 4.93 3.19 16.10
C TYR A 367 4.74 4.40 17.04
N PRO A 368 3.57 5.07 17.11
CA PRO A 368 3.36 6.12 18.12
C PRO A 368 3.54 5.62 19.54
N SER A 369 3.04 4.43 19.89
CA SER A 369 3.27 3.83 21.21
C SER A 369 4.76 3.61 21.49
N GLY A 370 5.52 3.16 20.49
CA GLY A 370 6.98 3.01 20.60
C GLY A 370 7.70 4.36 20.75
N ILE A 371 7.28 5.37 20.01
CA ILE A 371 7.88 6.71 20.06
C ILE A 371 7.65 7.38 21.42
N LEU A 372 6.54 7.09 22.11
CA LEU A 372 6.31 7.56 23.48
C LEU A 372 7.41 7.13 24.47
N GLN A 373 8.16 6.07 24.16
CA GLN A 373 9.29 5.59 24.98
C GLN A 373 10.61 6.34 24.71
N LEU A 374 10.64 7.22 23.70
CA LEU A 374 11.82 8.00 23.36
C LEU A 374 11.85 9.33 24.15
N PRO A 375 13.03 9.80 24.59
CA PRO A 375 13.15 11.16 25.09
C PRO A 375 12.85 12.15 23.96
N TYR A 376 12.28 13.30 24.30
CA TYR A 376 11.86 14.30 23.29
C TYR A 376 10.85 13.74 22.27
N THR A 377 9.80 13.11 22.76
CA THR A 377 8.74 12.43 21.96
C THR A 377 8.22 13.28 20.80
N GLN A 378 8.02 14.59 21.00
CA GLN A 378 7.55 15.52 19.96
C GLN A 378 8.49 15.55 18.76
N PHE A 379 9.80 15.67 19.01
CA PHE A 379 10.81 15.69 17.96
C PHE A 379 10.81 14.39 17.14
N TRP A 380 10.78 13.24 17.81
CA TRP A 380 10.74 11.95 17.13
C TRP A 380 9.42 11.71 16.40
N SER A 381 8.30 12.18 16.94
CA SER A 381 7.00 12.11 16.27
C SER A 381 6.98 12.92 14.97
N VAL A 382 7.49 14.15 15.00
CA VAL A 382 7.61 14.98 13.79
C VAL A 382 8.46 14.29 12.72
N LEU A 383 9.64 13.78 13.10
CA LEU A 383 10.53 13.08 12.17
C LEU A 383 9.89 11.81 11.60
N PHE A 384 9.20 11.04 12.44
CA PHE A 384 8.54 9.80 12.01
C PHE A 384 7.41 10.06 11.02
N PHE A 385 6.49 10.98 11.33
CA PHE A 385 5.38 11.25 10.41
C PHE A 385 5.83 12.00 9.15
N LEU A 386 6.90 12.77 9.22
CA LEU A 386 7.55 13.33 8.04
C LEU A 386 8.15 12.21 7.16
N MET A 387 8.76 11.19 7.77
CA MET A 387 9.23 10.00 7.06
C MET A 387 8.08 9.27 6.35
N VAL A 388 6.97 9.03 7.05
CA VAL A 388 5.78 8.36 6.49
C VAL A 388 5.24 9.16 5.29
N LEU A 389 5.19 10.49 5.40
CA LEU A 389 4.78 11.35 4.28
C LEU A 389 5.74 11.25 3.09
N PHE A 390 7.04 11.27 3.31
CA PHE A 390 8.02 11.15 2.22
C PHE A 390 7.90 9.81 1.51
N LEU A 391 7.82 8.70 2.27
CA LEU A 391 7.61 7.36 1.72
C LEU A 391 6.34 7.27 0.86
N GLY A 392 5.25 7.81 1.38
CA GLY A 392 3.97 7.70 0.69
C GLY A 392 3.83 8.64 -0.50
N VAL A 393 4.32 9.87 -0.41
CA VAL A 393 4.29 10.84 -1.52
C VAL A 393 5.12 10.32 -2.70
N ASP A 394 6.30 9.74 -2.46
CA ASP A 394 7.17 9.18 -3.49
C ASP A 394 6.47 8.05 -4.27
N SER A 395 5.91 7.09 -3.57
CA SER A 395 5.13 6.00 -4.21
C SER A 395 3.87 6.53 -4.93
N GLN A 396 3.19 7.51 -4.34
CA GLN A 396 1.96 8.08 -4.89
C GLN A 396 2.23 8.77 -6.23
N PHE A 397 3.26 9.64 -6.32
CA PHE A 397 3.51 10.34 -7.57
C PHE A 397 4.03 9.40 -8.66
N CYS A 398 4.81 8.37 -8.34
CA CYS A 398 5.25 7.38 -9.32
C CYS A 398 4.06 6.62 -9.93
N THR A 399 3.10 6.19 -9.11
CA THR A 399 1.89 5.51 -9.59
C THR A 399 1.01 6.44 -10.43
N MET A 400 0.87 7.71 -10.00
CA MET A 400 0.15 8.73 -10.76
C MET A 400 0.83 9.02 -12.10
N GLU A 401 2.16 9.16 -12.12
CA GLU A 401 2.91 9.41 -13.36
C GLU A 401 2.76 8.26 -14.35
N GLY A 402 2.82 7.00 -13.87
CA GLY A 402 2.55 5.81 -14.69
C GLY A 402 1.17 5.85 -15.33
N PHE A 403 0.13 6.17 -14.54
CA PHE A 403 -1.24 6.32 -15.02
C PHE A 403 -1.38 7.45 -16.06
N PHE A 404 -0.85 8.63 -15.77
CA PHE A 404 -0.97 9.77 -16.69
C PHE A 404 -0.20 9.55 -17.99
N THR A 405 1.00 8.99 -17.91
CA THR A 405 1.81 8.69 -19.08
C THR A 405 1.10 7.67 -19.97
N ALA A 406 0.53 6.61 -19.39
CA ALA A 406 -0.22 5.61 -20.14
C ALA A 406 -1.38 6.22 -20.94
N ILE A 407 -2.15 7.14 -20.34
CA ILE A 407 -3.28 7.78 -21.01
C ILE A 407 -2.81 8.83 -22.04
N ILE A 408 -1.82 9.64 -21.71
CA ILE A 408 -1.32 10.70 -22.59
C ILE A 408 -0.65 10.11 -23.83
N ASP A 409 0.04 8.96 -23.71
CA ASP A 409 0.64 8.26 -24.85
C ASP A 409 -0.43 7.66 -25.77
N GLU A 410 -1.57 7.22 -25.24
CA GLU A 410 -2.70 6.74 -26.04
C GLU A 410 -3.48 7.88 -26.71
N PHE A 411 -3.56 9.04 -26.05
CA PHE A 411 -4.26 10.22 -26.55
C PHE A 411 -3.32 11.40 -26.79
N PRO A 412 -2.47 11.39 -27.85
CA PRO A 412 -1.45 12.42 -28.10
C PRO A 412 -2.05 13.80 -28.33
N GLN A 413 -3.36 13.92 -28.56
CA GLN A 413 -4.06 15.21 -28.66
C GLN A 413 -3.98 16.02 -27.38
N ILE A 414 -3.83 15.37 -26.21
CA ILE A 414 -3.67 16.04 -24.91
C ILE A 414 -2.31 16.78 -24.91
N ARG A 415 -1.23 16.14 -25.39
CA ARG A 415 0.12 16.74 -25.45
C ARG A 415 0.23 17.89 -26.45
N ARG A 416 -0.57 17.87 -27.53
CA ARG A 416 -0.55 18.93 -28.55
C ARG A 416 -1.12 20.27 -28.10
N LYS A 417 -1.96 20.28 -27.05
CA LYS A 417 -2.55 21.50 -26.51
C LYS A 417 -1.58 22.17 -25.54
N LYS A 418 -1.43 23.51 -25.63
CA LYS A 418 -0.70 24.28 -24.62
C LYS A 418 -1.34 24.04 -23.24
N TYR A 419 -0.56 23.61 -22.28
CA TYR A 419 -1.01 23.22 -20.93
C TYR A 419 -1.99 22.04 -20.90
N GLY A 420 -2.02 21.18 -21.95
CA GLY A 420 -2.97 20.06 -22.02
C GLY A 420 -2.68 19.01 -20.95
N ARG A 421 -1.40 18.70 -20.67
CA ARG A 421 -0.99 17.76 -19.61
C ARG A 421 -1.39 18.30 -18.24
N GLU A 422 -1.04 19.55 -17.95
CA GLU A 422 -1.31 20.17 -16.64
C GLU A 422 -2.80 20.22 -16.33
N ILE A 423 -3.63 20.59 -17.30
CA ILE A 423 -5.10 20.62 -17.15
C ILE A 423 -5.63 19.21 -16.94
N PHE A 424 -5.16 18.24 -17.73
CA PHE A 424 -5.61 16.84 -17.61
C PHE A 424 -5.28 16.26 -16.22
N VAL A 425 -4.03 16.42 -15.77
CA VAL A 425 -3.59 15.99 -14.42
C VAL A 425 -4.43 16.68 -13.35
N GLY A 426 -4.64 17.99 -13.45
CA GLY A 426 -5.45 18.75 -12.49
C GLY A 426 -6.89 18.28 -12.40
N VAL A 427 -7.54 18.01 -13.54
CA VAL A 427 -8.92 17.51 -13.58
C VAL A 427 -9.02 16.13 -12.90
N ILE A 428 -8.11 15.22 -13.20
CA ILE A 428 -8.10 13.89 -12.58
C ILE A 428 -7.84 13.98 -11.08
N CYS A 429 -6.92 14.84 -10.62
CA CYS A 429 -6.67 15.07 -9.19
C CYS A 429 -7.95 15.57 -8.48
N ILE A 430 -8.69 16.50 -9.09
CA ILE A 430 -9.96 17.01 -8.54
C ILE A 430 -11.00 15.88 -8.45
N ILE A 431 -11.17 15.09 -9.51
CA ILE A 431 -12.12 13.96 -9.52
C ILE A 431 -11.74 12.97 -8.43
N SER A 432 -10.46 12.60 -8.34
CA SER A 432 -9.95 11.67 -7.33
C SER A 432 -10.11 12.21 -5.90
N TYR A 433 -9.90 13.50 -5.69
CA TYR A 433 -10.17 14.16 -4.41
C TYR A 433 -11.65 14.05 -4.02
N LEU A 434 -12.56 14.36 -4.95
CA LEU A 434 -14.00 14.29 -4.70
C LEU A 434 -14.47 12.88 -4.33
N ILE A 435 -13.95 11.86 -5.03
CA ILE A 435 -14.22 10.46 -4.67
C ILE A 435 -13.58 10.15 -3.30
N GLY A 436 -12.35 10.61 -3.07
CA GLY A 436 -11.62 10.44 -1.81
C GLY A 436 -12.30 11.06 -0.59
N LEU A 437 -13.20 12.07 -0.78
CA LEU A 437 -13.98 12.60 0.34
C LEU A 437 -14.85 11.55 1.03
N THR A 438 -15.25 10.50 0.33
CA THR A 438 -16.01 9.38 0.92
C THR A 438 -15.20 8.60 1.94
N THR A 439 -13.87 8.59 1.83
CA THR A 439 -12.95 7.88 2.73
C THR A 439 -12.53 8.69 3.95
N VAL A 440 -12.90 9.96 4.02
CA VAL A 440 -12.63 10.87 5.15
C VAL A 440 -13.90 11.30 5.87
N THR A 441 -14.97 10.52 5.74
CA THR A 441 -16.16 10.61 6.60
C THR A 441 -15.93 9.83 7.89
N GLU A 442 -16.83 9.89 8.85
CA GLU A 442 -16.78 9.09 10.08
C GLU A 442 -16.85 7.58 9.79
N GLY A 443 -17.59 7.18 8.73
CA GLY A 443 -17.59 5.82 8.17
C GLY A 443 -16.49 5.55 7.14
N GLY A 444 -15.63 6.53 6.86
CA GLY A 444 -14.65 6.50 5.78
C GLY A 444 -13.59 5.42 5.92
N PHE A 445 -13.25 5.01 7.13
CA PHE A 445 -12.35 3.89 7.37
C PHE A 445 -12.87 2.58 6.76
N TYR A 446 -14.17 2.33 6.84
CA TYR A 446 -14.79 1.15 6.23
C TYR A 446 -14.76 1.22 4.69
N VAL A 447 -14.97 2.41 4.13
CA VAL A 447 -14.84 2.65 2.68
C VAL A 447 -13.38 2.42 2.24
N PHE A 448 -12.41 2.96 2.97
CA PHE A 448 -10.98 2.73 2.70
C PHE A 448 -10.64 1.24 2.65
N GLN A 449 -11.10 0.45 3.61
CA GLN A 449 -10.85 -1.00 3.66
C GLN A 449 -11.46 -1.73 2.46
N LEU A 450 -12.63 -1.30 1.97
CA LEU A 450 -13.21 -1.84 0.72
C LEU A 450 -12.30 -1.57 -0.48
N PHE A 451 -11.80 -0.34 -0.62
CA PHE A 451 -10.86 -0.02 -1.69
C PHE A 451 -9.57 -0.83 -1.59
N ASP A 452 -8.96 -0.92 -0.40
CA ASP A 452 -7.72 -1.67 -0.19
C ASP A 452 -7.87 -3.15 -0.51
N PHE A 453 -9.02 -3.76 -0.15
CA PHE A 453 -9.26 -5.19 -0.35
C PHE A 453 -9.65 -5.54 -1.80
N TYR A 454 -10.51 -4.71 -2.45
CA TYR A 454 -11.11 -5.07 -3.75
C TYR A 454 -10.51 -4.35 -4.95
N ALA A 455 -9.97 -3.12 -4.82
CA ALA A 455 -9.67 -2.29 -5.98
C ALA A 455 -8.36 -2.64 -6.69
N ALA A 456 -7.24 -2.65 -5.94
CA ALA A 456 -5.91 -2.79 -6.52
C ALA A 456 -5.06 -3.88 -5.84
N SER A 457 -5.69 -4.82 -5.18
CA SER A 457 -5.02 -5.95 -4.51
C SER A 457 -5.79 -7.25 -4.75
N GLY A 458 -5.27 -8.35 -4.24
CA GLY A 458 -5.94 -9.65 -4.28
C GLY A 458 -6.30 -10.10 -5.71
N TRP A 459 -7.60 -10.24 -5.97
CA TRP A 459 -8.16 -10.83 -7.19
C TRP A 459 -7.81 -10.10 -8.47
N ALA A 460 -7.98 -8.78 -8.48
CA ALA A 460 -7.78 -7.96 -9.66
C ALA A 460 -6.32 -7.96 -10.09
N LEU A 461 -5.40 -7.86 -9.13
CA LEU A 461 -3.96 -7.86 -9.40
C LEU A 461 -3.48 -9.22 -9.92
N LEU A 462 -3.90 -10.33 -9.28
CA LEU A 462 -3.57 -11.68 -9.73
C LEU A 462 -4.08 -11.99 -11.13
N TRP A 463 -5.32 -11.55 -11.43
CA TRP A 463 -5.91 -11.68 -12.77
C TRP A 463 -5.11 -10.94 -13.83
N LEU A 464 -4.73 -9.70 -13.53
CA LEU A 464 -3.94 -8.88 -14.44
C LEU A 464 -2.58 -9.52 -14.74
N LEU A 465 -1.83 -9.90 -13.71
CA LEU A 465 -0.50 -10.49 -13.85
C LEU A 465 -0.52 -11.86 -14.53
N PHE A 466 -1.58 -12.64 -14.32
CA PHE A 466 -1.79 -13.89 -15.06
C PHE A 466 -1.87 -13.62 -16.57
N PHE A 467 -2.71 -12.67 -16.99
CA PHE A 467 -2.84 -12.35 -18.41
C PHE A 467 -1.62 -11.63 -18.99
N GLU A 468 -0.88 -10.89 -18.19
CA GLU A 468 0.39 -10.30 -18.58
C GLU A 468 1.42 -11.38 -18.94
N CYS A 469 1.58 -12.39 -18.10
CA CYS A 469 2.43 -13.53 -18.41
C CYS A 469 2.00 -14.26 -19.68
N ILE A 470 0.69 -14.48 -19.86
CA ILE A 470 0.15 -15.14 -21.07
C ILE A 470 0.43 -14.31 -22.31
N ALA A 471 0.25 -13.00 -22.25
CA ALA A 471 0.46 -12.10 -23.37
C ALA A 471 1.89 -12.21 -23.93
N ILE A 472 2.88 -12.22 -23.04
CA ILE A 472 4.30 -12.25 -23.44
C ILE A 472 4.77 -13.67 -23.71
N SER A 473 4.50 -14.61 -22.80
CA SER A 473 5.12 -15.94 -22.89
C SER A 473 4.43 -16.84 -23.92
N TRP A 474 3.11 -16.73 -24.04
CA TRP A 474 2.33 -17.66 -24.89
C TRP A 474 1.84 -17.02 -26.18
N SER A 475 1.46 -15.73 -26.16
CA SER A 475 0.94 -15.04 -27.35
C SER A 475 2.08 -14.50 -28.22
N LEU A 476 2.95 -13.65 -27.68
CA LEU A 476 4.13 -13.16 -28.41
C LEU A 476 5.13 -14.28 -28.68
N GLY A 477 5.28 -15.20 -27.73
CA GLY A 477 6.22 -16.31 -27.75
C GLY A 477 7.52 -15.97 -27.03
N ILE A 478 7.84 -16.79 -26.01
CA ILE A 478 8.98 -16.55 -25.12
C ILE A 478 10.33 -16.52 -25.84
N ASP A 479 10.48 -17.28 -26.94
CA ASP A 479 11.74 -17.32 -27.69
C ASP A 479 11.98 -16.01 -28.44
N ARG A 480 10.93 -15.40 -29.02
CA ARG A 480 11.01 -14.04 -29.60
C ARG A 480 11.35 -13.00 -28.54
N TRP A 481 10.71 -13.11 -27.37
CA TRP A 481 11.01 -12.23 -26.26
C TRP A 481 12.49 -12.30 -25.84
N TYR A 482 13.07 -13.51 -25.81
CA TYR A 482 14.49 -13.71 -25.51
C TYR A 482 15.43 -13.12 -26.56
N GLU A 483 15.07 -13.14 -27.83
CA GLU A 483 15.83 -12.46 -28.89
C GLU A 483 15.82 -10.93 -28.68
N HIS A 484 14.66 -10.36 -28.34
CA HIS A 484 14.57 -8.92 -28.03
C HIS A 484 15.40 -8.56 -26.78
N MET A 485 15.34 -9.36 -25.72
CA MET A 485 16.19 -9.13 -24.55
C MET A 485 17.68 -9.24 -24.90
N LYS A 486 18.08 -10.22 -25.68
CA LYS A 486 19.47 -10.36 -26.16
C LYS A 486 19.93 -9.14 -26.96
N SER A 487 19.09 -8.58 -27.80
CA SER A 487 19.42 -7.37 -28.56
C SER A 487 19.67 -6.15 -27.65
N MET A 488 18.98 -6.08 -26.50
CA MET A 488 19.17 -5.00 -25.52
C MET A 488 20.40 -5.17 -24.65
N ILE A 489 20.60 -6.39 -24.11
CA ILE A 489 21.61 -6.63 -23.07
C ILE A 489 22.89 -7.31 -23.60
N GLY A 490 22.89 -7.74 -24.87
CA GLY A 490 24.04 -8.36 -25.55
C GLY A 490 24.24 -9.85 -25.27
N TYR A 491 23.47 -10.47 -24.38
CA TYR A 491 23.55 -11.91 -24.07
C TYR A 491 22.17 -12.49 -23.77
N TYR A 492 22.03 -13.82 -23.86
CA TYR A 492 20.78 -14.48 -23.48
C TYR A 492 20.60 -14.50 -21.96
N PRO A 493 19.42 -14.11 -21.45
CA PRO A 493 19.11 -14.25 -20.03
C PRO A 493 19.12 -15.72 -19.57
N SER A 494 19.22 -15.92 -18.25
CA SER A 494 19.17 -17.27 -17.65
C SER A 494 17.86 -17.99 -18.00
N GLY A 495 17.92 -19.29 -18.29
CA GLY A 495 16.74 -20.14 -18.54
C GLY A 495 15.76 -20.21 -17.36
N TRP A 496 16.21 -19.79 -16.17
CA TRP A 496 15.36 -19.65 -14.98
C TRP A 496 14.19 -18.70 -15.21
N TRP A 497 14.43 -17.54 -15.83
CA TRP A 497 13.39 -16.55 -16.13
C TRP A 497 12.36 -17.09 -17.10
N LYS A 498 12.81 -17.84 -18.13
CA LYS A 498 11.94 -18.53 -19.07
C LYS A 498 10.99 -19.49 -18.37
N PHE A 499 11.51 -20.33 -17.46
CA PHE A 499 10.70 -21.24 -16.67
C PHE A 499 9.68 -20.49 -15.81
N CYS A 500 10.09 -19.40 -15.15
CA CYS A 500 9.20 -18.60 -14.32
C CYS A 500 8.07 -17.96 -15.16
N TRP A 501 8.36 -17.33 -16.27
CA TRP A 501 7.36 -16.62 -17.08
C TRP A 501 6.40 -17.54 -17.82
N VAL A 502 6.87 -18.70 -18.27
CA VAL A 502 6.04 -19.65 -19.02
C VAL A 502 5.18 -20.52 -18.12
N PHE A 503 5.72 -20.92 -16.97
CA PHE A 503 5.09 -21.93 -16.12
C PHE A 503 4.87 -21.49 -14.67
N ALA A 504 5.91 -21.10 -13.92
CA ALA A 504 5.80 -20.94 -12.48
C ALA A 504 4.86 -19.79 -12.11
N THR A 505 5.07 -18.59 -12.65
CA THR A 505 4.25 -17.41 -12.32
C THR A 505 2.79 -17.55 -12.74
N PRO A 506 2.45 -17.94 -14.01
CA PRO A 506 1.06 -18.16 -14.39
C PRO A 506 0.37 -19.23 -13.56
N SER A 507 1.08 -20.31 -13.23
CA SER A 507 0.52 -21.40 -12.40
C SER A 507 0.23 -20.93 -10.98
N VAL A 508 1.12 -20.15 -10.36
CA VAL A 508 0.90 -19.58 -9.03
C VAL A 508 -0.26 -18.59 -9.06
N CYS A 509 -0.28 -17.64 -10.01
CA CYS A 509 -1.37 -16.68 -10.13
C CYS A 509 -2.73 -17.37 -10.31
N PHE A 510 -2.81 -18.34 -11.23
CA PHE A 510 -4.04 -19.09 -11.46
C PHE A 510 -4.44 -19.95 -10.25
N GLY A 511 -3.48 -20.65 -9.65
CA GLY A 511 -3.70 -21.48 -8.47
C GLY A 511 -4.23 -20.66 -7.29
N VAL A 512 -3.64 -19.51 -7.02
CA VAL A 512 -4.07 -18.60 -5.94
C VAL A 512 -5.45 -18.00 -6.24
N LEU A 513 -5.72 -17.61 -7.50
CA LEU A 513 -7.04 -17.16 -7.93
C LEU A 513 -8.11 -18.24 -7.72
N LEU A 514 -7.88 -19.44 -8.24
CA LEU A 514 -8.81 -20.56 -8.13
C LEU A 514 -9.06 -20.94 -6.67
N PHE A 515 -7.97 -21.00 -5.91
CA PHE A 515 -8.06 -21.34 -4.48
C PHE A 515 -8.84 -20.29 -3.69
N GLY A 516 -8.55 -19.02 -3.95
CA GLY A 516 -9.28 -17.93 -3.33
C GLY A 516 -10.78 -17.95 -3.69
N LEU A 517 -11.17 -18.31 -4.93
CA LEU A 517 -12.58 -18.50 -5.32
C LEU A 517 -13.25 -19.63 -4.55
N ILE A 518 -12.56 -20.77 -4.37
CA ILE A 518 -13.10 -21.93 -3.65
C ILE A 518 -13.24 -21.63 -2.15
N LYS A 519 -12.30 -20.90 -1.57
CA LYS A 519 -12.25 -20.56 -0.14
C LYS A 519 -12.57 -19.07 0.11
N TYR A 520 -13.43 -18.50 -0.73
CA TYR A 520 -13.82 -17.10 -0.58
C TYR A 520 -14.33 -16.80 0.84
N GLN A 521 -13.72 -15.86 1.48
CA GLN A 521 -14.17 -15.30 2.74
C GLN A 521 -14.53 -13.83 2.52
N PRO A 522 -15.74 -13.43 2.90
CA PRO A 522 -16.15 -12.03 2.81
C PRO A 522 -15.25 -11.16 3.69
N LEU A 523 -15.03 -9.92 3.26
CA LEU A 523 -14.26 -8.96 4.03
C LEU A 523 -14.92 -8.71 5.39
N ARG A 524 -14.15 -8.86 6.46
CA ARG A 524 -14.50 -8.56 7.83
C ARG A 524 -13.39 -7.77 8.49
N ILE A 525 -13.73 -6.84 9.37
CA ILE A 525 -12.75 -6.12 10.18
C ILE A 525 -12.80 -6.65 11.61
N ASP A 526 -11.92 -7.61 11.90
CA ASP A 526 -11.88 -8.26 13.21
C ASP A 526 -11.60 -7.29 14.36
N ALA A 527 -10.77 -6.26 14.11
CA ALA A 527 -10.41 -5.23 15.10
C ALA A 527 -11.62 -4.45 15.66
N TYR A 528 -12.69 -4.36 14.88
CA TYR A 528 -13.94 -3.66 15.24
C TYR A 528 -15.14 -4.63 15.29
N ASN A 529 -14.90 -5.93 15.12
CA ASN A 529 -15.95 -6.97 15.04
C ASN A 529 -17.07 -6.59 14.05
N TYR A 530 -16.67 -6.05 12.88
CA TYR A 530 -17.58 -5.51 11.89
C TYR A 530 -17.68 -6.40 10.66
N ASP A 531 -18.91 -6.82 10.33
CA ASP A 531 -19.24 -7.55 9.10
C ASP A 531 -19.87 -6.57 8.09
N TYR A 532 -19.37 -6.58 6.86
CA TYR A 532 -19.89 -5.70 5.81
C TYR A 532 -21.28 -6.11 5.35
N PRO A 533 -22.17 -5.13 5.09
CA PRO A 533 -23.47 -5.40 4.47
C PRO A 533 -23.30 -5.91 3.04
N VAL A 534 -24.31 -6.64 2.54
CA VAL A 534 -24.28 -7.25 1.20
C VAL A 534 -23.97 -6.22 0.10
N TRP A 535 -24.57 -5.04 0.18
CA TRP A 535 -24.32 -3.98 -0.81
C TRP A 535 -22.86 -3.49 -0.81
N GLY A 536 -22.18 -3.52 0.35
CA GLY A 536 -20.76 -3.20 0.45
C GLY A 536 -19.90 -4.21 -0.31
N HIS A 537 -20.20 -5.51 -0.20
CA HIS A 537 -19.54 -6.54 -0.99
C HIS A 537 -19.83 -6.39 -2.49
N VAL A 538 -21.07 -6.07 -2.88
CA VAL A 538 -21.43 -5.82 -4.29
C VAL A 538 -20.63 -4.65 -4.85
N PHE A 539 -20.52 -3.56 -4.09
CA PHE A 539 -19.70 -2.41 -4.48
C PHE A 539 -18.22 -2.78 -4.59
N GLY A 540 -17.68 -3.56 -3.65
CA GLY A 540 -16.32 -4.07 -3.72
C GLY A 540 -16.06 -4.91 -4.97
N TRP A 541 -16.97 -5.84 -5.31
CA TRP A 541 -16.88 -6.62 -6.55
C TRP A 541 -17.00 -5.75 -7.80
N PHE A 542 -17.79 -4.68 -7.78
CA PHE A 542 -17.82 -3.70 -8.86
C PHE A 542 -16.44 -3.06 -9.08
N LEU A 543 -15.72 -2.69 -8.00
CA LEU A 543 -14.37 -2.16 -8.10
C LEU A 543 -13.40 -3.17 -8.74
N SER A 544 -13.40 -4.44 -8.30
CA SER A 544 -12.56 -5.49 -8.89
C SER A 544 -12.91 -5.76 -10.35
N LEU A 545 -14.20 -5.93 -10.66
CA LEU A 545 -14.66 -6.23 -12.01
C LEU A 545 -14.43 -5.07 -12.99
N SER A 546 -14.41 -3.82 -12.51
CA SER A 546 -14.13 -2.65 -13.35
C SER A 546 -12.77 -2.73 -14.06
N SER A 547 -11.77 -3.34 -13.43
CA SER A 547 -10.46 -3.61 -14.03
C SER A 547 -10.41 -4.98 -14.71
N MET A 548 -10.90 -6.04 -14.05
CA MET A 548 -10.82 -7.40 -14.56
C MET A 548 -11.54 -7.60 -15.91
N LEU A 549 -12.70 -6.97 -16.10
CA LEU A 549 -13.49 -7.08 -17.34
C LEU A 549 -12.88 -6.31 -18.52
N CYS A 550 -11.92 -5.41 -18.29
CA CYS A 550 -11.23 -4.72 -19.37
C CYS A 550 -10.47 -5.70 -20.28
N ILE A 551 -9.93 -6.78 -19.72
CA ILE A 551 -9.14 -7.76 -20.47
C ILE A 551 -10.01 -8.54 -21.45
N PRO A 552 -11.01 -9.34 -21.03
CA PRO A 552 -11.88 -10.06 -21.94
C PRO A 552 -12.75 -9.10 -22.78
N GLY A 553 -13.17 -7.98 -22.23
CA GLY A 553 -13.99 -6.99 -22.94
C GLY A 553 -13.27 -6.42 -24.17
N TYR A 554 -11.99 -6.03 -24.02
CA TYR A 554 -11.20 -5.54 -25.13
C TYR A 554 -10.90 -6.64 -26.17
N ALA A 555 -10.59 -7.85 -25.70
CA ALA A 555 -10.36 -9.00 -26.59
C ALA A 555 -11.60 -9.33 -27.43
N ILE A 556 -12.78 -9.32 -26.82
CA ILE A 556 -14.07 -9.51 -27.50
C ILE A 556 -14.34 -8.35 -28.48
N TRP A 557 -14.10 -7.11 -28.06
CA TRP A 557 -14.31 -5.94 -28.90
C TRP A 557 -13.44 -5.97 -30.17
N ILE A 558 -12.14 -6.27 -30.04
CA ILE A 558 -11.23 -6.35 -31.19
C ILE A 558 -11.62 -7.51 -32.11
N TRP A 559 -12.06 -8.65 -31.54
CA TRP A 559 -12.52 -9.81 -32.29
C TRP A 559 -13.68 -9.47 -33.23
N PHE A 560 -14.70 -8.77 -32.72
CA PHE A 560 -15.85 -8.38 -33.55
C PHE A 560 -15.53 -7.26 -34.54
N ARG A 561 -14.50 -6.48 -34.32
CA ARG A 561 -14.14 -5.35 -35.18
C ARG A 561 -13.15 -5.73 -36.29
N THR A 562 -12.43 -6.82 -36.14
CA THR A 562 -11.45 -7.29 -37.13
C THR A 562 -12.12 -8.29 -38.06
N PRO A 563 -12.36 -7.94 -39.35
CA PRO A 563 -12.93 -8.86 -40.29
C PRO A 563 -11.89 -9.92 -40.72
N GLY A 564 -12.32 -11.17 -40.86
CA GLY A 564 -11.47 -12.27 -41.34
C GLY A 564 -11.61 -13.56 -40.52
N THR A 565 -10.97 -14.62 -41.01
CA THR A 565 -10.86 -15.89 -40.29
C THR A 565 -9.84 -15.79 -39.13
N VAL A 566 -9.92 -16.71 -38.17
CA VAL A 566 -8.97 -16.76 -37.01
C VAL A 566 -7.51 -16.78 -37.48
N GLN A 567 -7.23 -17.49 -38.58
CA GLN A 567 -5.88 -17.59 -39.15
C GLN A 567 -5.42 -16.28 -39.80
N GLU A 568 -6.31 -15.58 -40.51
CA GLU A 568 -6.03 -14.27 -41.11
C GLU A 568 -5.83 -13.18 -40.04
N ILE A 569 -6.64 -13.19 -39.01
CA ILE A 569 -6.50 -12.29 -37.85
C ILE A 569 -5.14 -12.52 -37.14
N LYS A 570 -4.77 -13.77 -36.93
CA LYS A 570 -3.47 -14.14 -36.38
C LYS A 570 -2.31 -13.68 -37.26
N GLY A 571 -2.39 -13.92 -38.56
CA GLY A 571 -1.38 -13.47 -39.52
C GLY A 571 -1.29 -11.94 -39.65
N ALA A 572 -2.42 -11.24 -39.59
CA ALA A 572 -2.44 -9.78 -39.58
C ALA A 572 -1.82 -9.20 -38.31
N MET A 573 -2.04 -9.83 -37.13
CA MET A 573 -1.40 -9.47 -35.86
C MET A 573 0.12 -9.70 -35.93
N GLU A 574 0.58 -10.85 -36.43
CA GLU A 574 2.00 -11.15 -36.60
C GLU A 574 2.70 -10.17 -37.59
N ASN A 575 1.99 -9.72 -38.61
CA ASN A 575 2.52 -8.73 -39.56
C ASN A 575 2.53 -7.31 -38.98
N ALA A 576 1.53 -6.92 -38.19
CA ALA A 576 1.50 -5.63 -37.47
C ALA A 576 2.62 -5.54 -36.42
N GLU A 577 2.86 -6.62 -35.69
CA GLU A 577 3.98 -6.74 -34.74
C GLU A 577 5.33 -6.54 -35.45
N ASN A 578 5.53 -7.18 -36.60
CA ASN A 578 6.78 -7.05 -37.36
C ASN A 578 6.98 -5.63 -37.93
N MET A 579 5.93 -4.95 -38.38
CA MET A 579 6.01 -3.59 -38.92
C MET A 579 6.26 -2.55 -37.83
N GLU A 580 5.57 -2.61 -36.68
CA GLU A 580 5.80 -1.65 -35.57
C GLU A 580 7.19 -1.81 -34.94
N LEU A 581 7.67 -3.05 -34.78
CA LEU A 581 9.03 -3.30 -34.30
C LEU A 581 10.10 -2.77 -35.26
N VAL A 582 9.91 -2.88 -36.55
CA VAL A 582 10.86 -2.37 -37.59
C VAL A 582 10.82 -0.83 -37.61
N GLU A 583 9.65 -0.20 -37.51
CA GLU A 583 9.57 1.28 -37.46
C GLU A 583 10.21 1.88 -36.20
N ASP A 584 10.07 1.24 -35.02
CA ASP A 584 10.71 1.70 -33.80
C ASP A 584 12.23 1.48 -33.81
N PHE A 585 12.73 0.36 -34.37
CA PHE A 585 14.18 0.13 -34.57
C PHE A 585 14.82 1.06 -35.60
N THR A 586 14.06 1.62 -36.55
CA THR A 586 14.61 2.58 -37.53
C THR A 586 14.55 4.03 -37.04
N ARG A 587 13.90 4.31 -35.91
CA ARG A 587 13.81 5.64 -35.27
C ARG A 587 14.77 5.84 -34.11
N THR A 588 15.50 4.81 -33.66
CA THR A 588 16.60 4.88 -32.68
C THR A 588 17.93 4.94 -33.40
#